data_496826362e40b2d88f35dcf8e00089c7
#
_entry.id   496826362e40b2d88f35dcf8e00089c7
#
_cell.length_a   1.000
_cell.length_b   1.000
_cell.length_c   1.000
_cell.angle_alpha   90.00
_cell.angle_beta   90.00
_cell.angle_gamma   90.00
#
_symmetry.space_group_name_H-M   'P 1'
#
loop_
_entity.id
_entity.type
_entity.pdbx_description
1 polymer ?
#
loop_
_entity_poly.entity_id
_entity_poly.type
_entity_poly.pdbx_seq_one_letter_code
_entity_poly.pdbx_strand_id
1 'polypeptide(L)'
;MGKRFAKHLGPFIVTLFGITFLTFCLTYLAPGDPVTMLLETADTIVSQELIDETRAQLGLDKPFIVQYANWVVNAAQGDLGMSYSAKKPVVDRMLEALPGTVMLAGTALVFTLLYALPAGIISALNRNKWIDYLLRTASFVGVSMPSFWLGLVLIYIFGLKLGLVPIASSRVTPIGVILPAVTLAVVVGSKYMRQVRLVILEEMQKDYVIGARARGVSEMKILFGHILPNAVLPLITILGVLIGWLLGGVAVVEMVFSWPGLGNMAVYAITMRDYPLIEGFVLWVALAYMCVNALVDASYVLLDPRLKRERA
;
A
#
# COMPACT_ATOMS: atom_id res chain seq x y z
N MET A 1 -0.98 18.65 -24.55
CA MET A 1 -0.46 17.95 -23.39
C MET A 1 -0.36 18.82 -22.12
N GLY A 2 0.18 20.03 -22.15
CA GLY A 2 0.40 20.86 -20.96
C GLY A 2 -0.87 21.26 -20.16
N LYS A 3 -1.96 21.65 -20.79
CA LYS A 3 -3.22 22.04 -20.10
C LYS A 3 -3.91 20.91 -19.32
N ARG A 4 -3.66 19.64 -19.69
CA ARG A 4 -4.21 18.48 -18.98
C ARG A 4 -3.33 18.10 -17.78
N PHE A 5 -2.03 18.15 -17.94
CA PHE A 5 -1.11 17.96 -16.82
C PHE A 5 -1.40 18.98 -15.71
N ALA A 6 -1.63 20.25 -16.07
CA ALA A 6 -2.03 21.29 -15.13
C ALA A 6 -3.39 21.02 -14.43
N LYS A 7 -4.34 20.37 -15.12
CA LYS A 7 -5.66 20.06 -14.54
C LYS A 7 -5.59 18.95 -13.47
N HIS A 8 -4.62 18.02 -13.59
CA HIS A 8 -4.37 16.98 -12.58
C HIS A 8 -3.38 17.44 -11.51
N LEU A 9 -2.52 18.40 -11.81
CA LEU A 9 -1.51 18.91 -10.88
C LEU A 9 -2.15 19.68 -9.71
N GLY A 10 -3.21 20.44 -9.97
CA GLY A 10 -3.90 21.20 -8.92
C GLY A 10 -4.46 20.34 -7.79
N PRO A 11 -5.34 19.35 -8.08
CA PRO A 11 -5.81 18.40 -7.06
C PRO A 11 -4.66 17.64 -6.39
N PHE A 12 -3.61 17.26 -7.14
CA PHE A 12 -2.42 16.60 -6.62
C PHE A 12 -1.74 17.44 -5.54
N ILE A 13 -1.45 18.71 -5.85
CA ILE A 13 -0.80 19.63 -4.91
C ILE A 13 -1.68 19.87 -3.68
N VAL A 14 -2.98 20.12 -3.88
CA VAL A 14 -3.92 20.34 -2.77
C VAL A 14 -3.98 19.12 -1.84
N THR A 15 -4.04 17.93 -2.40
CA THR A 15 -4.06 16.67 -1.61
C THR A 15 -2.75 16.51 -0.84
N LEU A 16 -1.61 16.74 -1.48
CA LEU A 16 -0.29 16.61 -0.86
C LEU A 16 -0.14 17.58 0.32
N PHE A 17 -0.47 18.88 0.10
CA PHE A 17 -0.47 19.87 1.16
C PHE A 17 -1.46 19.53 2.28
N GLY A 18 -2.67 19.08 1.93
CA GLY A 18 -3.69 18.69 2.92
C GLY A 18 -3.21 17.54 3.82
N ILE A 19 -2.67 16.48 3.23
CA ILE A 19 -2.17 15.31 3.98
C ILE A 19 -0.98 15.70 4.86
N THR A 20 0.02 16.39 4.30
CA THR A 20 1.21 16.78 5.07
C THR A 20 0.88 17.78 6.17
N PHE A 21 0.00 18.76 5.91
CA PHE A 21 -0.45 19.70 6.94
C PHE A 21 -1.19 19.00 8.09
N LEU A 22 -2.12 18.09 7.75
CA LEU A 22 -2.84 17.31 8.78
C LEU A 22 -1.89 16.43 9.60
N THR A 23 -0.92 15.79 8.95
CA THR A 23 0.08 14.98 9.66
C THR A 23 0.91 15.85 10.58
N PHE A 24 1.38 17.00 10.11
CA PHE A 24 2.15 17.95 10.91
C PHE A 24 1.33 18.51 12.09
N CYS A 25 0.02 18.76 11.90
CA CYS A 25 -0.87 19.12 13.00
C CYS A 25 -0.97 17.98 14.03
N LEU A 26 -1.13 16.74 13.59
CA LEU A 26 -1.26 15.58 14.49
C LEU A 26 0.02 15.32 15.29
N THR A 27 1.19 15.44 14.65
CA THR A 27 2.49 15.28 15.32
C THR A 27 2.75 16.41 16.31
N TYR A 28 2.38 17.66 15.95
CA TYR A 28 2.52 18.81 16.83
C TYR A 28 1.60 18.75 18.06
N LEU A 29 0.37 18.21 17.91
CA LEU A 29 -0.59 18.06 19.00
C LEU A 29 -0.39 16.78 19.80
N ALA A 30 0.48 15.88 19.35
CA ALA A 30 0.73 14.61 20.03
C ALA A 30 1.33 14.85 21.43
N PRO A 31 0.82 14.17 22.47
CA PRO A 31 1.32 14.37 23.83
C PRO A 31 2.77 13.87 23.97
N GLY A 32 3.60 14.65 24.67
CA GLY A 32 5.01 14.38 24.95
C GLY A 32 5.97 15.20 24.09
N ASP A 33 7.18 15.36 24.58
CA ASP A 33 8.22 16.16 23.95
C ASP A 33 9.24 15.25 23.24
N PRO A 34 9.43 15.38 21.92
CA PRO A 34 10.42 14.57 21.19
C PRO A 34 11.84 14.81 21.65
N VAL A 35 12.16 16.00 22.19
CA VAL A 35 13.50 16.33 22.67
C VAL A 35 13.84 15.57 23.95
N THR A 36 12.89 15.51 24.88
CA THR A 36 13.09 14.70 26.12
C THR A 36 13.28 13.24 25.78
N MET A 37 12.47 12.67 24.85
CA MET A 37 12.65 11.28 24.43
C MET A 37 13.97 11.02 23.69
N LEU A 38 14.49 12.01 22.96
CA LEU A 38 15.77 11.91 22.25
C LEU A 38 16.95 11.89 23.23
N LEU A 39 16.86 12.66 24.32
CA LEU A 39 17.94 12.89 25.29
C LEU A 39 17.87 11.96 26.51
N GLU A 40 16.66 11.58 26.96
CA GLU A 40 16.47 10.66 28.07
C GLU A 40 16.82 9.24 27.67
N THR A 41 18.00 8.80 28.06
CA THR A 41 18.33 7.37 28.19
C THR A 41 18.10 6.95 29.66
N ALA A 42 17.77 5.67 29.85
CA ALA A 42 17.28 5.12 31.14
C ALA A 42 18.05 5.51 32.40
N ASP A 43 19.27 6.06 32.27
CA ASP A 43 20.17 6.38 33.38
C ASP A 43 20.66 7.84 33.40
N THR A 44 20.14 8.74 32.55
CA THR A 44 20.68 10.10 32.43
C THR A 44 19.61 11.14 32.76
N ILE A 45 19.77 11.87 33.89
CA ILE A 45 18.98 13.08 34.14
C ILE A 45 19.50 14.17 33.22
N VAL A 46 18.71 14.56 32.26
CA VAL A 46 19.05 15.63 31.30
C VAL A 46 18.78 16.99 31.93
N SER A 47 19.69 17.92 31.80
CA SER A 47 19.48 19.29 32.29
C SER A 47 18.43 20.00 31.39
N GLN A 48 17.63 20.87 32.02
CA GLN A 48 16.63 21.67 31.27
C GLN A 48 17.29 22.54 30.19
N GLU A 49 18.50 23.05 30.50
CA GLU A 49 19.29 23.86 29.57
C GLU A 49 19.64 23.09 28.28
N LEU A 50 20.03 21.80 28.38
CA LEU A 50 20.31 20.97 27.21
C LEU A 50 19.06 20.66 26.42
N ILE A 51 17.89 20.49 27.07
CA ILE A 51 16.59 20.30 26.40
C ILE A 51 16.25 21.55 25.58
N ASP A 52 16.36 22.75 26.17
CA ASP A 52 16.00 24.01 25.53
C ASP A 52 16.98 24.34 24.37
N GLU A 53 18.28 24.06 24.56
CA GLU A 53 19.26 24.20 23.48
C GLU A 53 18.98 23.24 22.31
N THR A 54 18.71 21.98 22.59
CA THR A 54 18.38 20.99 21.56
C THR A 54 17.09 21.33 20.84
N ARG A 55 16.07 21.84 21.55
CA ARG A 55 14.81 22.31 20.98
C ARG A 55 15.04 23.46 20.01
N ALA A 56 15.89 24.44 20.38
CA ALA A 56 16.25 25.54 19.50
C ALA A 56 17.05 25.08 18.28
N GLN A 57 18.00 24.16 18.45
CA GLN A 57 18.77 23.56 17.33
C GLN A 57 17.88 22.84 16.32
N LEU A 58 16.85 22.14 16.80
CA LEU A 58 15.85 21.44 15.94
C LEU A 58 14.78 22.40 15.40
N GLY A 59 14.76 23.67 15.83
CA GLY A 59 13.77 24.67 15.42
C GLY A 59 12.37 24.43 15.95
N LEU A 60 12.23 23.60 16.99
CA LEU A 60 10.96 23.25 17.64
C LEU A 60 10.46 24.36 18.60
N ASP A 61 11.25 25.39 18.81
CA ASP A 61 10.92 26.62 19.54
C ASP A 61 10.11 27.61 18.70
N LYS A 62 10.07 27.43 17.37
CA LYS A 62 9.39 28.35 16.44
C LYS A 62 7.88 28.13 16.43
N PRO A 63 7.08 29.16 16.04
CA PRO A 63 5.65 28.98 15.84
C PRO A 63 5.33 27.86 14.82
N PHE A 64 4.24 27.11 15.07
CA PHE A 64 3.79 25.98 14.26
C PHE A 64 3.85 26.23 12.74
N ILE A 65 3.29 27.36 12.27
CA ILE A 65 3.25 27.69 10.84
C ILE A 65 4.66 27.84 10.26
N VAL A 66 5.61 28.37 11.05
CA VAL A 66 7.00 28.55 10.62
C VAL A 66 7.71 27.20 10.52
N GLN A 67 7.46 26.29 11.48
CA GLN A 67 7.99 24.93 11.45
C GLN A 67 7.49 24.19 10.20
N TYR A 68 6.16 24.22 9.95
CA TYR A 68 5.57 23.59 8.76
C TYR A 68 6.09 24.18 7.45
N ALA A 69 6.15 25.52 7.35
CA ALA A 69 6.65 26.18 6.14
C ALA A 69 8.11 25.79 5.85
N ASN A 70 8.97 25.78 6.87
CA ASN A 70 10.36 25.35 6.74
C ASN A 70 10.46 23.89 6.29
N TRP A 71 9.66 23.01 6.90
CA TRP A 71 9.62 21.60 6.52
C TRP A 71 9.19 21.41 5.05
N VAL A 72 8.15 22.13 4.59
CA VAL A 72 7.69 22.06 3.18
C VAL A 72 8.79 22.53 2.23
N VAL A 73 9.48 23.62 2.54
CA VAL A 73 10.57 24.15 1.70
C VAL A 73 11.73 23.16 1.62
N ASN A 74 12.13 22.56 2.75
CA ASN A 74 13.20 21.57 2.81
C ASN A 74 12.79 20.28 2.08
N ALA A 75 11.56 19.80 2.30
CA ALA A 75 11.02 18.62 1.62
C ALA A 75 10.98 18.80 0.09
N ALA A 76 10.64 20.01 -0.40
CA ALA A 76 10.69 20.33 -1.83
C ALA A 76 12.11 20.29 -2.43
N GLN A 77 13.14 20.40 -1.59
CA GLN A 77 14.56 20.27 -1.96
C GLN A 77 15.10 18.85 -1.74
N GLY A 78 14.24 17.91 -1.28
CA GLY A 78 14.62 16.53 -1.00
C GLY A 78 15.18 16.30 0.41
N ASP A 79 15.18 17.31 1.27
CA ASP A 79 15.59 17.21 2.66
C ASP A 79 14.35 17.02 3.55
N LEU A 80 14.17 15.82 4.08
CA LEU A 80 13.10 15.47 5.03
C LEU A 80 13.54 15.59 6.50
N GLY A 81 14.75 16.15 6.75
CA GLY A 81 15.34 16.30 8.07
C GLY A 81 16.03 15.05 8.57
N MET A 82 16.35 15.08 9.87
CA MET A 82 17.05 14.00 10.58
C MET A 82 16.06 13.19 11.42
N SER A 83 16.11 11.88 11.30
CA SER A 83 15.42 10.96 12.20
C SER A 83 15.97 11.08 13.61
N TYR A 84 15.11 11.31 14.58
CA TYR A 84 15.51 11.46 15.98
C TYR A 84 16.01 10.14 16.57
N SER A 85 15.30 9.03 16.27
CA SER A 85 15.62 7.71 16.80
C SER A 85 16.83 7.05 16.12
N ALA A 86 16.95 7.21 14.80
CA ALA A 86 18.03 6.59 14.03
C ALA A 86 19.29 7.46 13.90
N LYS A 87 19.20 8.77 14.23
CA LYS A 87 20.29 9.76 14.06
C LYS A 87 20.90 9.76 12.66
N LYS A 88 20.06 9.56 11.65
CA LYS A 88 20.38 9.53 10.22
C LYS A 88 19.38 10.39 9.43
N PRO A 89 19.73 10.86 8.22
CA PRO A 89 18.76 11.49 7.33
C PRO A 89 17.52 10.59 7.12
N VAL A 90 16.34 11.20 7.18
CA VAL A 90 15.06 10.50 7.00
C VAL A 90 15.03 9.77 5.65
N VAL A 91 15.52 10.42 4.58
CA VAL A 91 15.59 9.84 3.24
C VAL A 91 16.41 8.55 3.23
N ASP A 92 17.58 8.55 3.85
CA ASP A 92 18.46 7.35 3.91
C ASP A 92 17.76 6.23 4.66
N ARG A 93 17.12 6.55 5.78
CA ARG A 93 16.37 5.56 6.57
C ARG A 93 15.20 4.95 5.81
N MET A 94 14.51 5.75 5.01
CA MET A 94 13.44 5.28 4.13
C MET A 94 13.98 4.43 2.99
N LEU A 95 15.09 4.82 2.37
CA LEU A 95 15.73 4.05 1.29
C LEU A 95 16.25 2.69 1.78
N GLU A 96 16.69 2.57 3.04
CA GLU A 96 17.05 1.29 3.65
C GLU A 96 15.84 0.34 3.79
N ALA A 97 14.65 0.86 4.08
CA ALA A 97 13.43 0.08 4.29
C ALA A 97 12.61 -0.19 3.01
N LEU A 98 12.73 0.70 2.01
CA LEU A 98 11.97 0.64 0.76
C LEU A 98 12.06 -0.70 0.01
N PRO A 99 13.24 -1.33 -0.16
CA PRO A 99 13.36 -2.62 -0.84
C PRO A 99 12.51 -3.71 -0.18
N GLY A 100 12.40 -3.70 1.15
CA GLY A 100 11.56 -4.63 1.90
C GLY A 100 10.08 -4.50 1.54
N THR A 101 9.55 -3.28 1.58
CA THR A 101 8.15 -3.02 1.22
C THR A 101 7.86 -3.34 -0.25
N VAL A 102 8.75 -2.94 -1.18
CA VAL A 102 8.58 -3.22 -2.61
C VAL A 102 8.59 -4.73 -2.89
N MET A 103 9.51 -5.48 -2.29
CA MET A 103 9.58 -6.93 -2.44
C MET A 103 8.32 -7.60 -1.87
N LEU A 104 7.87 -7.19 -0.69
CA LEU A 104 6.67 -7.73 -0.06
C LEU A 104 5.42 -7.42 -0.89
N ALA A 105 5.23 -6.17 -1.29
CA ALA A 105 4.11 -5.73 -2.11
C ALA A 105 4.08 -6.43 -3.47
N GLY A 106 5.22 -6.53 -4.15
CA GLY A 106 5.33 -7.21 -5.43
C GLY A 106 5.04 -8.72 -5.34
N THR A 107 5.60 -9.39 -4.35
CA THR A 107 5.36 -10.83 -4.13
C THR A 107 3.90 -11.09 -3.74
N ALA A 108 3.33 -10.29 -2.84
CA ALA A 108 1.92 -10.39 -2.45
C ALA A 108 0.98 -10.15 -3.63
N LEU A 109 1.30 -9.18 -4.50
CA LEU A 109 0.56 -8.90 -5.72
C LEU A 109 0.58 -10.08 -6.68
N VAL A 110 1.76 -10.66 -6.93
CA VAL A 110 1.90 -11.85 -7.79
C VAL A 110 1.07 -13.02 -7.23
N PHE A 111 1.17 -13.33 -5.95
CA PHE A 111 0.37 -14.39 -5.33
C PHE A 111 -1.13 -14.09 -5.38
N THR A 112 -1.53 -12.83 -5.16
CA THR A 112 -2.92 -12.38 -5.32
C THR A 112 -3.44 -12.65 -6.73
N LEU A 113 -2.70 -12.25 -7.76
CA LEU A 113 -3.12 -12.44 -9.14
C LEU A 113 -3.18 -13.91 -9.54
N LEU A 114 -2.20 -14.71 -9.11
CA LEU A 114 -2.12 -16.13 -9.44
C LEU A 114 -3.32 -16.94 -8.95
N TYR A 115 -3.91 -16.59 -7.80
CA TYR A 115 -5.06 -17.35 -7.32
C TYR A 115 -6.40 -16.60 -7.45
N ALA A 116 -6.44 -15.29 -7.17
CA ALA A 116 -7.69 -14.56 -7.09
C ALA A 116 -8.31 -14.30 -8.47
N LEU A 117 -7.47 -14.06 -9.49
CA LEU A 117 -7.96 -13.87 -10.85
C LEU A 117 -8.59 -15.15 -11.41
N PRO A 118 -7.93 -16.32 -11.43
CA PRO A 118 -8.56 -17.56 -11.87
C PRO A 118 -9.78 -17.95 -11.02
N ALA A 119 -9.68 -17.84 -9.70
CA ALA A 119 -10.77 -18.18 -8.80
C ALA A 119 -12.01 -17.32 -9.04
N GLY A 120 -11.84 -16.00 -9.28
CA GLY A 120 -12.92 -15.09 -9.59
C GLY A 120 -13.60 -15.42 -10.91
N ILE A 121 -12.81 -15.74 -11.95
CA ILE A 121 -13.33 -16.16 -13.27
C ILE A 121 -14.08 -17.49 -13.14
N ILE A 122 -13.49 -18.51 -12.49
CA ILE A 122 -14.11 -19.80 -12.28
C ILE A 122 -15.42 -19.68 -11.49
N SER A 123 -15.45 -18.85 -10.48
CA SER A 123 -16.64 -18.54 -9.68
C SER A 123 -17.75 -17.90 -10.55
N ALA A 124 -17.41 -16.96 -11.41
CA ALA A 124 -18.36 -16.32 -12.31
C ALA A 124 -18.95 -17.28 -13.34
N LEU A 125 -18.10 -18.11 -13.98
CA LEU A 125 -18.52 -19.12 -14.97
C LEU A 125 -19.39 -20.23 -14.37
N ASN A 126 -19.21 -20.50 -13.07
CA ASN A 126 -19.99 -21.50 -12.33
C ASN A 126 -21.04 -20.85 -11.41
N ARG A 127 -21.57 -19.69 -11.80
CA ARG A 127 -22.56 -18.95 -11.01
C ARG A 127 -23.66 -19.87 -10.47
N ASN A 128 -23.91 -19.77 -9.14
CA ASN A 128 -24.90 -20.54 -8.38
C ASN A 128 -24.68 -22.06 -8.37
N LYS A 129 -23.49 -22.56 -8.78
CA LYS A 129 -23.09 -23.96 -8.61
C LYS A 129 -22.24 -24.12 -7.33
N TRP A 130 -22.00 -25.37 -6.91
CA TRP A 130 -21.24 -25.67 -5.68
C TRP A 130 -19.82 -25.06 -5.66
N ILE A 131 -19.16 -24.98 -6.85
CA ILE A 131 -17.83 -24.36 -6.98
C ILE A 131 -17.90 -22.86 -6.63
N ASP A 132 -18.92 -22.14 -7.14
CA ASP A 132 -19.15 -20.74 -6.83
C ASP A 132 -19.39 -20.55 -5.33
N TYR A 133 -20.23 -21.38 -4.71
CA TYR A 133 -20.45 -21.30 -3.26
C TYR A 133 -19.18 -21.56 -2.46
N LEU A 134 -18.39 -22.58 -2.83
CA LEU A 134 -17.12 -22.90 -2.16
C LEU A 134 -16.14 -21.71 -2.23
N LEU A 135 -15.89 -21.18 -3.44
CA LEU A 135 -14.95 -20.07 -3.65
C LEU A 135 -15.40 -18.78 -2.95
N ARG A 136 -16.70 -18.49 -2.96
CA ARG A 136 -17.27 -17.35 -2.23
C ARG A 136 -17.10 -17.52 -0.73
N THR A 137 -17.44 -18.69 -0.18
CA THR A 137 -17.27 -18.97 1.25
C THR A 137 -15.81 -18.86 1.66
N ALA A 138 -14.89 -19.45 0.90
CA ALA A 138 -13.45 -19.32 1.15
C ALA A 138 -13.00 -17.85 1.13
N SER A 139 -13.49 -17.06 0.17
CA SER A 139 -13.22 -15.63 0.09
C SER A 139 -13.80 -14.85 1.29
N PHE A 140 -14.99 -15.19 1.77
CA PHE A 140 -15.55 -14.57 2.98
C PHE A 140 -14.71 -14.87 4.21
N VAL A 141 -14.28 -16.13 4.38
CA VAL A 141 -13.37 -16.51 5.46
C VAL A 141 -12.07 -15.71 5.38
N GLY A 142 -11.44 -15.63 4.19
CA GLY A 142 -10.19 -14.91 4.01
C GLY A 142 -10.28 -13.40 4.33
N VAL A 143 -11.41 -12.75 3.99
CA VAL A 143 -11.62 -11.32 4.32
C VAL A 143 -11.93 -11.10 5.80
N SER A 144 -12.59 -12.06 6.44
CA SER A 144 -13.01 -11.95 7.84
C SER A 144 -11.85 -12.18 8.82
N MET A 145 -10.78 -12.81 8.37
CA MET A 145 -9.61 -13.05 9.21
C MET A 145 -8.75 -11.77 9.36
N PRO A 146 -8.43 -11.34 10.59
CA PRO A 146 -7.42 -10.32 10.79
C PRO A 146 -6.06 -10.78 10.22
N SER A 147 -5.38 -9.91 9.46
CA SER A 147 -4.12 -10.27 8.81
C SER A 147 -3.03 -10.70 9.80
N PHE A 148 -2.96 -10.06 10.97
CA PHE A 148 -2.00 -10.43 12.00
C PHE A 148 -2.28 -11.84 12.56
N TRP A 149 -3.55 -12.19 12.77
CA TRP A 149 -3.93 -13.50 13.25
C TRP A 149 -3.57 -14.59 12.25
N LEU A 150 -3.91 -14.37 10.97
CA LEU A 150 -3.52 -15.29 9.89
C LEU A 150 -1.99 -15.44 9.83
N GLY A 151 -1.26 -14.32 9.94
CA GLY A 151 0.21 -14.33 9.97
C GLY A 151 0.76 -15.20 11.10
N LEU A 152 0.24 -15.05 12.32
CA LEU A 152 0.64 -15.85 13.47
C LEU A 152 0.34 -17.35 13.29
N VAL A 153 -0.82 -17.69 12.71
CA VAL A 153 -1.18 -19.09 12.39
C VAL A 153 -0.22 -19.67 11.36
N LEU A 154 0.13 -18.91 10.32
CA LEU A 154 1.08 -19.38 9.30
C LEU A 154 2.50 -19.52 9.87
N ILE A 155 2.96 -18.60 10.72
CA ILE A 155 4.23 -18.73 11.45
C ILE A 155 4.23 -20.00 12.30
N TYR A 156 3.17 -20.26 13.04
CA TYR A 156 3.05 -21.43 13.91
C TYR A 156 3.13 -22.75 13.11
N ILE A 157 2.38 -22.82 12.01
CA ILE A 157 2.32 -24.05 11.20
C ILE A 157 3.60 -24.24 10.39
N PHE A 158 3.96 -23.27 9.56
CA PHE A 158 5.03 -23.40 8.57
C PHE A 158 6.41 -23.03 9.11
N GLY A 159 6.48 -22.08 10.05
CA GLY A 159 7.73 -21.68 10.67
C GLY A 159 8.12 -22.59 11.84
N LEU A 160 7.22 -22.76 12.82
CA LEU A 160 7.56 -23.45 14.06
C LEU A 160 7.37 -24.97 13.97
N LYS A 161 6.20 -25.47 13.51
CA LYS A 161 5.95 -26.91 13.46
C LYS A 161 6.66 -27.62 12.32
N LEU A 162 6.63 -27.05 11.13
CA LEU A 162 7.18 -27.68 9.93
C LEU A 162 8.62 -27.23 9.63
N GLY A 163 9.10 -26.11 10.18
CA GLY A 163 10.46 -25.62 9.97
C GLY A 163 10.80 -25.27 8.52
N LEU A 164 9.79 -24.98 7.67
CA LEU A 164 9.97 -24.78 6.23
C LEU A 164 10.45 -23.37 5.89
N VAL A 165 10.15 -22.39 6.74
CA VAL A 165 10.41 -20.97 6.51
C VAL A 165 10.79 -20.29 7.82
N PRO A 166 11.57 -19.19 7.80
CA PRO A 166 11.96 -18.50 9.02
C PRO A 166 10.74 -17.88 9.72
N ILE A 167 10.75 -17.92 11.06
CA ILE A 167 9.70 -17.35 11.91
C ILE A 167 9.73 -15.82 11.84
N ALA A 168 10.94 -15.24 11.78
CA ALA A 168 11.17 -13.80 11.68
C ALA A 168 12.24 -13.53 10.62
N SER A 169 12.11 -12.44 9.90
CA SER A 169 13.01 -12.08 8.80
C SER A 169 13.49 -10.65 8.93
N SER A 170 14.55 -10.44 9.71
CA SER A 170 15.20 -9.13 9.88
C SER A 170 16.00 -8.66 8.65
N ARG A 171 16.04 -9.47 7.59
CA ARG A 171 16.69 -9.15 6.31
C ARG A 171 15.74 -9.45 5.16
N VAL A 172 15.87 -8.67 4.09
CA VAL A 172 15.13 -8.90 2.84
C VAL A 172 15.67 -10.15 2.14
N THR A 173 14.92 -11.25 2.20
CA THR A 173 15.31 -12.52 1.59
C THR A 173 14.14 -13.15 0.84
N PRO A 174 14.38 -13.91 -0.27
CA PRO A 174 13.33 -14.57 -1.03
C PRO A 174 12.50 -15.58 -0.22
N ILE A 175 13.11 -16.25 0.76
CA ILE A 175 12.40 -17.21 1.62
C ILE A 175 11.62 -16.48 2.71
N GLY A 176 12.20 -15.43 3.30
CA GLY A 176 11.55 -14.67 4.36
C GLY A 176 10.30 -13.91 3.92
N VAL A 177 10.18 -13.54 2.63
CA VAL A 177 9.02 -12.84 2.10
C VAL A 177 7.79 -13.74 1.90
N ILE A 178 7.96 -15.07 1.85
CA ILE A 178 6.89 -16.01 1.46
C ILE A 178 5.69 -15.91 2.41
N LEU A 179 5.89 -16.09 3.71
CA LEU A 179 4.77 -16.08 4.67
C LEU A 179 4.07 -14.73 4.77
N PRO A 180 4.77 -13.59 4.91
CA PRO A 180 4.10 -12.29 4.91
C PRO A 180 3.38 -12.02 3.60
N ALA A 181 3.95 -12.41 2.44
CA ALA A 181 3.31 -12.25 1.14
C ALA A 181 2.06 -13.14 1.00
N VAL A 182 2.09 -14.40 1.45
CA VAL A 182 0.91 -15.29 1.47
C VAL A 182 -0.17 -14.72 2.39
N THR A 183 0.20 -14.23 3.57
CA THR A 183 -0.74 -13.59 4.50
C THR A 183 -1.51 -12.45 3.83
N LEU A 184 -0.78 -11.55 3.18
CA LEU A 184 -1.37 -10.44 2.45
C LEU A 184 -2.19 -10.92 1.25
N ALA A 185 -1.65 -11.85 0.47
CA ALA A 185 -2.33 -12.39 -0.69
C ALA A 185 -3.68 -12.99 -0.32
N VAL A 186 -3.78 -13.77 0.75
CA VAL A 186 -5.06 -14.35 1.21
C VAL A 186 -6.08 -13.27 1.52
N VAL A 187 -5.72 -12.24 2.31
CA VAL A 187 -6.65 -11.19 2.72
C VAL A 187 -7.06 -10.30 1.54
N VAL A 188 -6.06 -9.79 0.81
CA VAL A 188 -6.26 -8.86 -0.31
C VAL A 188 -6.88 -9.57 -1.50
N GLY A 189 -6.37 -10.75 -1.82
CA GLY A 189 -6.84 -11.53 -2.96
C GLY A 189 -8.25 -12.06 -2.77
N SER A 190 -8.69 -12.32 -1.53
CA SER A 190 -10.08 -12.64 -1.24
C SER A 190 -11.04 -11.50 -1.61
N LYS A 191 -10.63 -10.24 -1.38
CA LYS A 191 -11.38 -9.06 -1.84
C LYS A 191 -11.35 -8.96 -3.38
N TYR A 192 -10.16 -9.12 -3.96
CA TYR A 192 -9.97 -9.01 -5.41
C TYR A 192 -10.71 -10.11 -6.17
N MET A 193 -10.69 -11.34 -5.72
CA MET A 193 -11.45 -12.46 -6.29
C MET A 193 -12.94 -12.12 -6.42
N ARG A 194 -13.57 -11.52 -5.41
CA ARG A 194 -14.97 -11.11 -5.47
C ARG A 194 -15.22 -10.00 -6.47
N GLN A 195 -14.29 -9.06 -6.60
CA GLN A 195 -14.39 -7.99 -7.59
C GLN A 195 -14.23 -8.55 -9.02
N VAL A 196 -13.26 -9.45 -9.23
CA VAL A 196 -13.11 -10.17 -10.51
C VAL A 196 -14.40 -10.88 -10.87
N ARG A 197 -14.98 -11.64 -9.94
CA ARG A 197 -16.26 -12.32 -10.15
C ARG A 197 -17.37 -11.36 -10.59
N LEU A 198 -17.51 -10.21 -9.90
CA LEU A 198 -18.52 -9.21 -10.24
C LEU A 198 -18.33 -8.66 -11.64
N VAL A 199 -17.12 -8.20 -11.96
CA VAL A 199 -16.78 -7.64 -13.27
C VAL A 199 -17.06 -8.65 -14.39
N ILE A 200 -16.66 -9.92 -14.22
CA ILE A 200 -16.91 -10.96 -15.21
C ILE A 200 -18.42 -11.24 -15.37
N LEU A 201 -19.19 -11.27 -14.28
CA LEU A 201 -20.64 -11.47 -14.35
C LEU A 201 -21.35 -10.31 -15.05
N GLU A 202 -20.93 -9.07 -14.83
CA GLU A 202 -21.45 -7.89 -15.51
C GLU A 202 -21.16 -7.94 -17.02
N GLU A 203 -19.92 -8.28 -17.40
CA GLU A 203 -19.55 -8.43 -18.81
C GLU A 203 -20.34 -9.55 -19.50
N MET A 204 -20.60 -10.67 -18.82
CA MET A 204 -21.37 -11.79 -19.36
C MET A 204 -22.81 -11.45 -19.72
N GLN A 205 -23.37 -10.37 -19.17
CA GLN A 205 -24.76 -9.95 -19.39
C GLN A 205 -24.89 -8.91 -20.52
N LYS A 206 -23.80 -8.43 -21.10
CA LYS A 206 -23.82 -7.40 -22.15
C LYS A 206 -24.29 -7.94 -23.49
N ASP A 207 -24.95 -7.12 -24.29
CA ASP A 207 -25.57 -7.48 -25.58
C ASP A 207 -24.58 -8.11 -26.56
N TYR A 208 -23.33 -7.66 -26.58
CA TYR A 208 -22.32 -8.23 -27.47
C TYR A 208 -21.99 -9.70 -27.13
N VAL A 209 -22.09 -10.10 -25.87
CA VAL A 209 -21.91 -11.49 -25.40
C VAL A 209 -23.13 -12.33 -25.80
N ILE A 210 -24.33 -11.80 -25.55
CA ILE A 210 -25.59 -12.44 -25.93
C ILE A 210 -25.62 -12.66 -27.45
N GLY A 211 -25.26 -11.65 -28.22
CA GLY A 211 -25.18 -11.74 -29.68
C GLY A 211 -24.11 -12.72 -30.17
N ALA A 212 -22.97 -12.86 -29.47
CA ALA A 212 -21.96 -13.86 -29.82
C ALA A 212 -22.46 -15.29 -29.56
N ARG A 213 -23.16 -15.52 -28.45
CA ARG A 213 -23.81 -16.81 -28.16
C ARG A 213 -24.87 -17.18 -29.21
N ALA A 214 -25.72 -16.22 -29.60
CA ALA A 214 -26.72 -16.44 -30.61
C ALA A 214 -26.12 -16.83 -31.99
N ARG A 215 -24.89 -16.38 -32.27
CA ARG A 215 -24.14 -16.79 -33.49
C ARG A 215 -23.39 -18.11 -33.33
N GLY A 216 -23.52 -18.82 -32.20
CA GLY A 216 -22.90 -20.13 -31.97
C GLY A 216 -21.39 -20.06 -31.60
N VAL A 217 -20.88 -18.90 -31.17
CA VAL A 217 -19.48 -18.78 -30.71
C VAL A 217 -19.32 -19.55 -29.41
N SER A 218 -18.28 -20.37 -29.29
CA SER A 218 -18.04 -21.17 -28.10
C SER A 218 -17.72 -20.29 -26.87
N GLU A 219 -18.14 -20.72 -25.67
CA GLU A 219 -17.99 -19.98 -24.41
C GLU A 219 -16.53 -19.62 -24.11
N MET A 220 -15.57 -20.48 -24.46
CA MET A 220 -14.14 -20.17 -24.28
C MET A 220 -13.67 -19.05 -25.20
N LYS A 221 -14.15 -19.00 -26.46
CA LYS A 221 -13.85 -17.89 -27.37
C LYS A 221 -14.53 -16.60 -26.90
N ILE A 222 -15.73 -16.69 -26.37
CA ILE A 222 -16.42 -15.54 -25.78
C ILE A 222 -15.65 -15.02 -24.56
N LEU A 223 -15.21 -15.91 -23.67
CA LEU A 223 -14.46 -15.53 -22.48
C LEU A 223 -13.16 -14.81 -22.84
N PHE A 224 -12.28 -15.47 -23.60
CA PHE A 224 -10.93 -14.95 -23.88
C PHE A 224 -10.93 -13.86 -24.97
N GLY A 225 -11.82 -13.93 -25.93
CA GLY A 225 -11.87 -12.97 -27.06
C GLY A 225 -12.76 -11.76 -26.83
N HIS A 226 -13.71 -11.82 -25.91
CA HIS A 226 -14.68 -10.73 -25.71
C HIS A 226 -14.78 -10.27 -24.25
N ILE A 227 -15.01 -11.19 -23.30
CA ILE A 227 -15.25 -10.81 -21.90
C ILE A 227 -13.96 -10.29 -21.24
N LEU A 228 -12.88 -11.09 -21.23
CA LEU A 228 -11.63 -10.71 -20.56
C LEU A 228 -11.02 -9.43 -21.11
N PRO A 229 -10.93 -9.19 -22.44
CA PRO A 229 -10.40 -7.93 -22.96
C PRO A 229 -11.17 -6.70 -22.48
N ASN A 230 -12.51 -6.80 -22.35
CA ASN A 230 -13.32 -5.69 -21.85
C ASN A 230 -13.29 -5.57 -20.32
N ALA A 231 -13.07 -6.67 -19.60
CA ALA A 231 -12.95 -6.69 -18.16
C ALA A 231 -11.60 -6.14 -17.66
N VAL A 232 -10.55 -6.08 -18.51
CA VAL A 232 -9.21 -5.63 -18.13
C VAL A 232 -9.21 -4.24 -17.51
N LEU A 233 -9.94 -3.27 -18.10
CA LEU A 233 -9.97 -1.89 -17.60
C LEU A 233 -10.47 -1.76 -16.16
N PRO A 234 -11.70 -2.24 -15.82
CA PRO A 234 -12.17 -2.21 -14.44
C PRO A 234 -11.27 -3.02 -13.49
N LEU A 235 -10.70 -4.14 -13.94
CA LEU A 235 -9.80 -4.95 -13.11
C LEU A 235 -8.48 -4.24 -12.80
N ILE A 236 -7.90 -3.51 -13.76
CA ILE A 236 -6.68 -2.70 -13.53
C ILE A 236 -6.96 -1.58 -12.54
N THR A 237 -8.14 -0.95 -12.60
CA THR A 237 -8.51 0.10 -11.63
C THR A 237 -8.51 -0.43 -10.20
N ILE A 238 -9.19 -1.56 -10.00
CA ILE A 238 -9.25 -2.21 -8.69
C ILE A 238 -7.85 -2.62 -8.24
N LEU A 239 -7.04 -3.13 -9.16
CA LEU A 239 -5.66 -3.53 -8.91
C LEU A 239 -4.79 -2.33 -8.49
N GLY A 240 -4.97 -1.17 -9.13
CA GLY A 240 -4.27 0.06 -8.76
C GLY A 240 -4.54 0.47 -7.31
N VAL A 241 -5.80 0.44 -6.88
CA VAL A 241 -6.16 0.69 -5.47
C VAL A 241 -5.45 -0.29 -4.53
N LEU A 242 -5.38 -1.58 -4.91
CA LEU A 242 -4.68 -2.61 -4.12
C LEU A 242 -3.18 -2.36 -4.05
N ILE A 243 -2.55 -2.00 -5.16
CA ILE A 243 -1.11 -1.68 -5.20
C ILE A 243 -0.81 -0.47 -4.32
N GLY A 244 -1.60 0.60 -4.41
CA GLY A 244 -1.46 1.77 -3.56
C GLY A 244 -1.53 1.41 -2.07
N TRP A 245 -2.48 0.55 -1.70
CA TRP A 245 -2.61 0.07 -0.32
C TRP A 245 -1.41 -0.79 0.12
N LEU A 246 -0.90 -1.67 -0.74
CA LEU A 246 0.28 -2.50 -0.45
C LEU A 246 1.55 -1.65 -0.30
N LEU A 247 1.74 -0.61 -1.11
CA LEU A 247 2.90 0.29 -1.06
C LEU A 247 2.84 1.27 0.12
N GLY A 248 1.64 1.57 0.63
CA GLY A 248 1.44 2.36 1.84
C GLY A 248 1.97 1.69 3.11
N GLY A 249 2.47 0.46 2.97
CA GLY A 249 3.03 -0.32 4.06
C GLY A 249 1.94 -1.11 4.79
N VAL A 250 2.09 -2.41 4.73
CA VAL A 250 1.22 -3.32 5.49
C VAL A 250 1.85 -3.50 6.86
N ALA A 251 1.94 -2.39 7.60
CA ALA A 251 2.71 -2.24 8.83
C ALA A 251 2.51 -3.39 9.81
N VAL A 252 1.27 -3.82 10.01
CA VAL A 252 0.94 -4.89 10.95
C VAL A 252 1.56 -6.23 10.51
N VAL A 253 1.54 -6.54 9.21
CA VAL A 253 2.14 -7.79 8.71
C VAL A 253 3.66 -7.69 8.75
N GLU A 254 4.24 -6.55 8.37
CA GLU A 254 5.68 -6.32 8.48
C GLU A 254 6.17 -6.48 9.93
N MET A 255 5.42 -5.95 10.91
CA MET A 255 5.72 -6.13 12.34
C MET A 255 5.66 -7.59 12.79
N VAL A 256 4.57 -8.30 12.47
CA VAL A 256 4.35 -9.69 12.89
C VAL A 256 5.48 -10.60 12.41
N PHE A 257 5.97 -10.37 11.19
CA PHE A 257 7.06 -11.14 10.60
C PHE A 257 8.45 -10.54 10.82
N SER A 258 8.55 -9.43 11.58
CA SER A 258 9.80 -8.64 11.75
C SER A 258 10.43 -8.28 10.39
N TRP A 259 9.59 -8.04 9.37
CA TRP A 259 10.03 -7.74 8.01
C TRP A 259 10.53 -6.29 7.92
N PRO A 260 11.72 -6.04 7.35
CA PRO A 260 12.32 -4.71 7.32
C PRO A 260 11.72 -3.85 6.20
N GLY A 261 10.51 -3.35 6.41
CA GLY A 261 9.79 -2.50 5.47
C GLY A 261 9.45 -1.12 6.05
N LEU A 262 8.93 -0.25 5.17
CA LEU A 262 8.54 1.12 5.52
C LEU A 262 7.42 1.17 6.57
N GLY A 263 6.47 0.25 6.53
CA GLY A 263 5.40 0.19 7.52
C GLY A 263 5.90 -0.18 8.91
N ASN A 264 6.82 -1.15 9.02
CA ASN A 264 7.46 -1.51 10.28
C ASN A 264 8.29 -0.33 10.82
N MET A 265 9.05 0.33 9.94
CA MET A 265 9.80 1.55 10.27
C MET A 265 8.86 2.66 10.79
N ALA A 266 7.71 2.86 10.14
CA ALA A 266 6.75 3.89 10.55
C ALA A 266 6.14 3.62 11.93
N VAL A 267 5.79 2.36 12.23
CA VAL A 267 5.29 2.00 13.58
C VAL A 267 6.37 2.24 14.64
N TYR A 268 7.61 1.88 14.33
CA TYR A 268 8.72 2.18 15.23
C TYR A 268 8.89 3.70 15.43
N ALA A 269 8.81 4.50 14.35
CA ALA A 269 8.88 5.95 14.43
C ALA A 269 7.76 6.55 15.30
N ILE A 270 6.53 6.02 15.20
CA ILE A 270 5.41 6.44 16.04
C ILE A 270 5.69 6.13 17.51
N THR A 271 6.20 4.93 17.80
CA THR A 271 6.55 4.53 19.18
C THR A 271 7.64 5.40 19.79
N MET A 272 8.62 5.79 18.96
CA MET A 272 9.75 6.66 19.35
C MET A 272 9.46 8.15 19.19
N ARG A 273 8.25 8.53 18.75
CA ARG A 273 7.87 9.94 18.46
C ARG A 273 8.85 10.65 17.52
N ASP A 274 9.34 9.91 16.55
CA ASP A 274 10.25 10.41 15.52
C ASP A 274 9.45 11.15 14.45
N TYR A 275 9.09 12.39 14.75
CA TYR A 275 8.19 13.17 13.89
C TYR A 275 8.70 13.36 12.46
N PRO A 276 9.98 13.69 12.21
CA PRO A 276 10.48 13.80 10.84
C PRO A 276 10.33 12.50 10.04
N LEU A 277 10.52 11.34 10.69
CA LEU A 277 10.40 10.04 10.05
C LEU A 277 8.93 9.70 9.77
N ILE A 278 7.99 10.08 10.66
CA ILE A 278 6.55 9.93 10.44
C ILE A 278 6.08 10.78 9.27
N GLU A 279 6.48 12.05 9.22
CA GLU A 279 6.13 12.99 8.16
C GLU A 279 6.68 12.54 6.80
N GLY A 280 7.93 12.09 6.77
CA GLY A 280 8.55 11.50 5.59
C GLY A 280 7.82 10.27 5.08
N PHE A 281 7.42 9.36 5.98
CA PHE A 281 6.65 8.17 5.64
C PHE A 281 5.27 8.52 5.05
N VAL A 282 4.54 9.46 5.65
CA VAL A 282 3.23 9.90 5.14
C VAL A 282 3.36 10.55 3.77
N LEU A 283 4.39 11.38 3.57
CA LEU A 283 4.71 11.96 2.27
C LEU A 283 4.97 10.86 1.23
N TRP A 284 5.75 9.84 1.58
CA TRP A 284 5.99 8.68 0.71
C TRP A 284 4.71 7.96 0.32
N VAL A 285 3.85 7.63 1.30
CA VAL A 285 2.57 6.94 1.05
C VAL A 285 1.71 7.75 0.09
N ALA A 286 1.61 9.07 0.31
CA ALA A 286 0.87 9.97 -0.56
C ALA A 286 1.43 9.96 -1.99
N LEU A 287 2.74 10.10 -2.15
CA LEU A 287 3.41 10.08 -3.46
C LEU A 287 3.27 8.73 -4.16
N ALA A 288 3.48 7.62 -3.44
CA ALA A 288 3.32 6.28 -3.99
C ALA A 288 1.90 6.03 -4.49
N TYR A 289 0.88 6.39 -3.69
CA TYR A 289 -0.52 6.27 -4.09
C TYR A 289 -0.85 7.12 -5.32
N MET A 290 -0.36 8.35 -5.37
CA MET A 290 -0.55 9.25 -6.51
C MET A 290 0.14 8.72 -7.78
N CYS A 291 1.36 8.18 -7.66
CA CYS A 291 2.06 7.54 -8.79
C CYS A 291 1.29 6.34 -9.33
N VAL A 292 0.76 5.49 -8.43
CA VAL A 292 -0.05 4.33 -8.85
C VAL A 292 -1.32 4.78 -9.57
N ASN A 293 -2.04 5.79 -9.06
CA ASN A 293 -3.22 6.33 -9.72
C ASN A 293 -2.88 6.91 -11.10
N ALA A 294 -1.79 7.64 -11.21
CA ALA A 294 -1.33 8.16 -12.51
C ALA A 294 -0.99 7.04 -13.51
N LEU A 295 -0.40 5.92 -13.04
CA LEU A 295 -0.15 4.74 -13.88
C LEU A 295 -1.45 4.05 -14.31
N VAL A 296 -2.43 3.96 -13.42
CA VAL A 296 -3.77 3.44 -13.75
C VAL A 296 -4.42 4.33 -14.80
N ASP A 297 -4.42 5.64 -14.62
CA ASP A 297 -4.97 6.60 -15.58
C ASP A 297 -4.26 6.53 -16.96
N ALA A 298 -2.95 6.35 -16.96
CA ALA A 298 -2.19 6.13 -18.18
C ALA A 298 -2.58 4.82 -18.88
N SER A 299 -2.86 3.76 -18.11
CA SER A 299 -3.29 2.48 -18.66
C SER A 299 -4.63 2.56 -19.41
N TYR A 300 -5.57 3.42 -18.96
CA TYR A 300 -6.81 3.68 -19.68
C TYR A 300 -6.57 4.21 -21.11
N VAL A 301 -5.63 5.15 -21.23
CA VAL A 301 -5.30 5.76 -22.54
C VAL A 301 -4.65 4.75 -23.50
N LEU A 302 -3.92 3.78 -22.94
CA LEU A 302 -3.25 2.75 -23.72
C LEU A 302 -4.19 1.63 -24.15
N LEU A 303 -5.11 1.22 -23.26
CA LEU A 303 -5.98 0.06 -23.44
C LEU A 303 -7.31 0.38 -24.13
N ASP A 304 -7.82 1.61 -24.00
CA ASP A 304 -9.04 2.04 -24.69
C ASP A 304 -8.76 3.08 -25.77
N PRO A 305 -8.67 2.65 -27.06
CA PRO A 305 -8.47 3.58 -28.17
C PRO A 305 -9.63 4.57 -28.38
N ARG A 306 -10.84 4.29 -27.85
CA ARG A 306 -12.02 5.16 -27.99
C ARG A 306 -11.83 6.46 -27.22
N LEU A 307 -11.16 6.37 -26.07
CA LEU A 307 -10.80 7.53 -25.27
C LEU A 307 -9.78 8.46 -25.98
N LYS A 308 -9.06 7.95 -26.98
CA LYS A 308 -8.20 8.79 -27.83
C LYS A 308 -9.00 9.65 -28.80
N ARG A 309 -10.16 9.18 -29.30
CA ARG A 309 -11.00 9.89 -30.30
C ARG A 309 -11.87 10.99 -29.69
N GLU A 310 -12.40 10.81 -28.49
CA GLU A 310 -13.10 11.88 -27.77
C GLU A 310 -12.16 12.99 -27.26
N ARG A 311 -10.88 12.75 -27.35
CA ARG A 311 -9.82 13.62 -26.84
C ARG A 311 -9.04 14.35 -27.93
N ALA A 312 -9.27 14.06 -29.20
CA ALA A 312 -8.74 14.79 -30.37
C ALA A 312 -9.73 15.85 -30.85
#